data_5e1e3c973d0da0c8c74ae60c82f3bc5c
#
_entry.id   5e1e3c973d0da0c8c74ae60c82f3bc5c
#
_cell.length_a   1.000
_cell.length_b   1.000
_cell.length_c   1.000
_cell.angle_alpha   90.00
_cell.angle_beta   90.00
_cell.angle_gamma   90.00
#
_symmetry.space_group_name_H-M   'P 1'
#
loop_
_entity.id
_entity.type
_entity.pdbx_description
1 polymer ?
#
loop_
_entity_poly.entity_id
_entity_poly.type
_entity_poly.pdbx_seq_one_letter_code
_entity_poly.pdbx_strand_id
1 'polypeptide(L)'
;MAKTSATISGELDGALDSRVSLLVQPCSEDMQAAGRVTLIGRATRLADKNIFADRYLRYLPQARDYFAAHDFYFYRIAVENIRYIGGFGKIHWVRPEHYAPPPSDALLAAEAGIIAHMNADHRDNLRDYCRHRYALDVFEVEMVGMDYDGFDLRADGKLLRFDLPDPVTNAQEARMALVALAQQCRESVAVKT
;
A
#
# COMPACT_ATOMS: atom_id res chain seq x y z
N MET A 1 7.45 -9.63 -8.66
CA MET A 1 6.22 -9.37 -7.89
C MET A 1 6.51 -9.75 -6.43
N ALA A 2 6.73 -8.79 -5.57
CA ALA A 2 6.97 -9.08 -4.16
C ALA A 2 5.62 -9.43 -3.49
N LYS A 3 5.40 -10.70 -3.19
CA LYS A 3 4.32 -11.08 -2.26
C LYS A 3 4.81 -10.71 -0.86
N THR A 4 4.12 -9.83 -0.19
CA THR A 4 4.37 -9.54 1.22
C THR A 4 3.53 -10.49 2.04
N SER A 5 4.18 -11.27 2.90
CA SER A 5 3.51 -12.12 3.89
C SER A 5 3.45 -11.38 5.22
N ALA A 6 2.27 -11.29 5.80
CA ALA A 6 2.09 -10.74 7.14
C ALA A 6 1.58 -11.85 8.06
N THR A 7 2.23 -12.04 9.20
CA THR A 7 1.80 -12.98 10.23
C THR A 7 1.53 -12.21 11.50
N ILE A 8 0.31 -12.33 12.03
CA ILE A 8 -0.06 -11.81 13.33
C ILE A 8 0.02 -12.97 14.31
N SER A 9 0.86 -12.83 15.33
CA SER A 9 0.93 -13.78 16.44
C SER A 9 0.36 -13.12 17.70
N GLY A 10 -0.61 -13.76 18.31
CA GLY A 10 -1.31 -13.35 19.52
C GLY A 10 -2.74 -13.85 19.50
N GLU A 11 -3.26 -14.32 20.60
CA GLU A 11 -4.69 -14.57 20.76
C GLU A 11 -5.37 -13.21 20.96
N LEU A 12 -6.10 -12.77 19.94
CA LEU A 12 -6.92 -11.56 19.97
C LEU A 12 -8.29 -11.83 20.61
N ASP A 13 -8.37 -12.76 21.52
CA ASP A 13 -9.55 -12.93 22.34
C ASP A 13 -9.59 -11.80 23.35
N GLY A 14 -10.49 -10.86 23.15
CA GLY A 14 -10.51 -9.48 23.64
C GLY A 14 -10.58 -9.27 25.16
N ALA A 15 -10.09 -10.20 25.96
CA ALA A 15 -10.13 -10.10 27.42
C ALA A 15 -8.76 -10.14 28.10
N LEU A 16 -7.67 -10.63 27.48
CA LEU A 16 -6.47 -10.93 28.26
C LEU A 16 -5.20 -10.19 27.86
N ASP A 17 -4.88 -10.00 26.59
CA ASP A 17 -3.66 -9.28 26.19
C ASP A 17 -3.79 -8.63 24.81
N SER A 18 -3.61 -7.33 24.74
CA SER A 18 -3.64 -6.57 23.47
C SER A 18 -2.29 -6.54 22.75
N ARG A 19 -1.24 -7.11 23.33
CA ARG A 19 0.09 -7.12 22.74
C ARG A 19 0.14 -8.02 21.51
N VAL A 20 0.64 -7.49 20.42
CA VAL A 20 0.76 -8.20 19.15
C VAL A 20 2.10 -7.93 18.49
N SER A 21 2.48 -8.85 17.62
CA SER A 21 3.62 -8.70 16.74
C SER A 21 3.18 -9.00 15.32
N LEU A 22 3.46 -8.08 14.38
CA LEU A 22 3.19 -8.23 12.96
C LEU A 22 4.50 -8.29 12.19
N LEU A 23 4.81 -9.44 11.59
CA LEU A 23 5.94 -9.62 10.71
C LEU A 23 5.54 -9.31 9.27
N VAL A 24 6.27 -8.42 8.62
CA VAL A 24 6.13 -8.08 7.21
C VAL A 24 7.44 -8.39 6.49
N GLN A 25 7.37 -9.21 5.45
CA GLN A 25 8.54 -9.59 4.65
C GLN A 25 8.15 -9.80 3.19
N PRO A 26 9.06 -9.55 2.22
CA PRO A 26 8.83 -9.92 0.84
C PRO A 26 8.78 -11.44 0.70
N CYS A 27 8.00 -11.94 -0.26
CA CYS A 27 8.07 -13.34 -0.66
C CYS A 27 9.35 -13.53 -1.49
N SER A 28 10.39 -14.06 -0.89
CA SER A 28 11.69 -14.32 -1.50
C SER A 28 12.10 -15.77 -1.24
N GLU A 29 12.77 -16.39 -2.21
CA GLU A 29 13.38 -17.71 -2.01
C GLU A 29 14.54 -17.64 -0.99
N ASP A 30 15.27 -16.53 -0.98
CA ASP A 30 16.27 -16.25 0.05
C ASP A 30 15.69 -15.35 1.15
N MET A 31 15.05 -15.98 2.12
CA MET A 31 14.48 -15.31 3.28
C MET A 31 15.52 -14.68 4.20
N GLN A 32 16.80 -15.12 4.15
CA GLN A 32 17.86 -14.58 5.00
C GLN A 32 18.41 -13.28 4.45
N ALA A 33 18.50 -13.15 3.12
CA ALA A 33 18.92 -11.93 2.45
C ALA A 33 17.81 -10.87 2.38
N ALA A 34 16.53 -11.29 2.41
CA ALA A 34 15.40 -10.38 2.31
C ALA A 34 15.24 -9.54 3.57
N GLY A 35 15.02 -8.23 3.36
CA GLY A 35 14.66 -7.31 4.44
C GLY A 35 13.31 -7.68 5.06
N ARG A 36 13.20 -7.62 6.39
CA ARG A 36 11.95 -7.86 7.09
C ARG A 36 11.75 -6.86 8.22
N VAL A 37 10.50 -6.52 8.45
CA VAL A 37 10.07 -5.60 9.51
C VAL A 37 9.16 -6.34 10.47
N THR A 38 9.42 -6.21 11.77
CA THR A 38 8.52 -6.67 12.81
C THR A 38 7.98 -5.45 13.55
N LEU A 39 6.68 -5.23 13.45
CA LEU A 39 5.96 -4.21 14.21
C LEU A 39 5.48 -4.84 15.52
N ILE A 40 5.83 -4.24 16.63
CA ILE A 40 5.43 -4.69 17.98
C ILE A 40 4.58 -3.60 18.58
N GLY A 41 3.42 -3.95 19.12
CA GLY A 41 2.51 -2.96 19.67
C GLY A 41 1.26 -3.56 20.28
N ARG A 42 0.22 -2.74 20.38
CA ARG A 42 -1.07 -3.12 20.94
C ARG A 42 -2.15 -3.04 19.88
N ALA A 43 -2.90 -4.12 19.74
CA ALA A 43 -4.04 -4.19 18.84
C ALA A 43 -5.32 -3.73 19.57
N THR A 44 -6.09 -2.91 18.90
CA THR A 44 -7.43 -2.50 19.33
C THR A 44 -8.42 -2.75 18.21
N ARG A 45 -9.48 -3.48 18.51
CA ARG A 45 -10.55 -3.74 17.56
C ARG A 45 -11.25 -2.43 17.20
N LEU A 46 -11.49 -2.20 15.92
CA LEU A 46 -12.27 -1.06 15.45
C LEU A 46 -13.77 -1.35 15.63
N ALA A 47 -14.49 -0.36 16.17
CA ALA A 47 -15.92 -0.51 16.42
C ALA A 47 -16.73 -0.63 15.12
N ASP A 48 -16.32 0.10 14.07
CA ASP A 48 -16.95 0.05 12.75
C ASP A 48 -15.97 -0.51 11.70
N LYS A 49 -16.30 -1.67 11.16
CA LYS A 49 -15.53 -2.32 10.10
C LYS A 49 -15.66 -1.61 8.75
N ASN A 50 -16.69 -0.77 8.56
CA ASN A 50 -16.92 -0.12 7.28
C ASN A 50 -15.96 1.05 7.00
N ILE A 51 -15.33 1.60 8.02
CA ILE A 51 -14.37 2.72 7.88
C ILE A 51 -13.28 2.42 6.84
N PHE A 52 -12.81 1.16 6.77
CA PHE A 52 -11.76 0.74 5.85
C PHE A 52 -12.24 -0.25 4.78
N ALA A 53 -13.55 -0.53 4.72
CA ALA A 53 -14.11 -1.54 3.84
C ALA A 53 -13.79 -1.29 2.38
N ASP A 54 -14.03 -0.07 1.88
CA ASP A 54 -13.82 0.27 0.49
C ASP A 54 -12.34 0.15 0.09
N ARG A 55 -11.44 0.68 0.92
CA ARG A 55 -10.00 0.53 0.68
C ARG A 55 -9.57 -0.94 0.71
N TYR A 56 -10.01 -1.68 1.71
CA TYR A 56 -9.69 -3.11 1.84
C TYR A 56 -10.16 -3.92 0.63
N LEU A 57 -11.39 -3.70 0.16
CA LEU A 57 -11.97 -4.42 -0.96
C LEU A 57 -11.40 -3.96 -2.32
N ARG A 58 -10.88 -2.74 -2.43
CA ARG A 58 -10.12 -2.35 -3.62
C ARG A 58 -8.83 -3.17 -3.77
N TYR A 59 -8.14 -3.46 -2.66
CA TYR A 59 -6.92 -4.27 -2.70
C TYR A 59 -7.20 -5.77 -2.76
N LEU A 60 -8.27 -6.22 -2.15
CA LEU A 60 -8.63 -7.64 -1.99
C LEU A 60 -10.09 -7.89 -2.41
N PRO A 61 -10.44 -7.73 -3.69
CA PRO A 61 -11.83 -7.87 -4.15
C PRO A 61 -12.42 -9.25 -3.86
N GLN A 62 -11.60 -10.31 -3.84
CA GLN A 62 -12.00 -11.66 -3.47
C GLN A 62 -12.40 -11.80 -1.99
N ALA A 63 -12.06 -10.82 -1.16
CA ALA A 63 -12.43 -10.84 0.25
C ALA A 63 -13.87 -10.38 0.52
N ARG A 64 -14.63 -9.99 -0.52
CA ARG A 64 -16.00 -9.50 -0.37
C ARG A 64 -16.90 -10.48 0.39
N ASP A 65 -16.79 -11.77 0.07
CA ASP A 65 -17.60 -12.81 0.71
C ASP A 65 -17.21 -12.99 2.18
N TYR A 66 -15.91 -12.93 2.49
CA TYR A 66 -15.43 -12.99 3.88
C TYR A 66 -15.77 -11.73 4.68
N PHE A 67 -15.78 -10.56 4.00
CA PHE A 67 -16.14 -9.30 4.64
C PHE A 67 -17.60 -9.29 5.11
N ALA A 68 -18.48 -9.98 4.41
CA ALA A 68 -19.88 -10.14 4.80
C ALA A 68 -20.06 -11.12 5.99
N ALA A 69 -19.08 -11.99 6.26
CA ALA A 69 -19.13 -12.93 7.38
C ALA A 69 -19.14 -12.21 8.73
N HIS A 70 -19.83 -12.79 9.72
CA HIS A 70 -20.10 -12.15 11.01
C HIS A 70 -18.84 -11.87 11.84
N ASP A 71 -17.80 -12.70 11.70
CA ASP A 71 -16.60 -12.68 12.56
C ASP A 71 -15.41 -11.95 11.96
N PHE A 72 -15.62 -11.14 10.92
CA PHE A 72 -14.56 -10.33 10.32
C PHE A 72 -14.47 -8.95 10.97
N TYR A 73 -13.30 -8.62 11.53
CA TYR A 73 -13.03 -7.35 12.18
C TYR A 73 -11.72 -6.73 11.73
N PHE A 74 -11.65 -5.39 11.72
CA PHE A 74 -10.39 -4.67 11.61
C PHE A 74 -9.82 -4.36 12.99
N TYR A 75 -8.50 -4.42 13.07
CA TYR A 75 -7.75 -4.04 14.25
C TYR A 75 -6.74 -2.96 13.90
N ARG A 76 -6.63 -1.97 14.76
CA ARG A 76 -5.56 -0.97 14.71
C ARG A 76 -4.44 -1.43 15.64
N ILE A 77 -3.21 -1.47 15.12
CA ILE A 77 -2.02 -1.73 15.92
C ILE A 77 -1.36 -0.39 16.24
N ALA A 78 -1.38 -0.01 17.51
CA ALA A 78 -0.58 1.10 18.02
C ALA A 78 0.87 0.61 18.16
N VAL A 79 1.71 0.97 17.19
CA VAL A 79 3.10 0.50 17.13
C VAL A 79 3.93 1.15 18.23
N GLU A 80 4.56 0.34 19.08
CA GLU A 80 5.42 0.76 20.18
C GLU A 80 6.90 0.56 19.86
N ASN A 81 7.24 -0.49 19.11
CA ASN A 81 8.60 -0.81 18.70
C ASN A 81 8.63 -1.41 17.31
N ILE A 82 9.70 -1.17 16.59
CA ILE A 82 9.91 -1.70 15.24
C ILE A 82 11.29 -2.34 15.17
N ARG A 83 11.34 -3.58 14.74
CA ARG A 83 12.59 -4.28 14.46
C ARG A 83 12.74 -4.47 12.96
N TYR A 84 13.78 -3.88 12.40
CA TYR A 84 14.17 -4.07 11.01
C TYR A 84 15.38 -5.01 10.91
N ILE A 85 15.31 -5.97 10.01
CA ILE A 85 16.42 -6.86 9.67
C ILE A 85 16.65 -6.73 8.17
N GLY A 86 17.78 -6.13 7.78
CA GLY A 86 18.15 -5.83 6.40
C GLY A 86 19.13 -6.87 5.80
N GLY A 87 18.89 -8.15 6.06
CA GLY A 87 19.79 -9.24 5.69
C GLY A 87 20.67 -9.71 6.85
N PHE A 88 21.68 -10.53 6.56
CA PHE A 88 22.49 -11.16 7.57
C PHE A 88 23.26 -10.14 8.41
N GLY A 89 23.05 -10.14 9.72
CA GLY A 89 23.75 -9.30 10.69
C GLY A 89 23.31 -7.83 10.78
N LYS A 90 22.42 -7.36 9.91
CA LYS A 90 21.93 -5.97 9.92
C LYS A 90 20.61 -5.87 10.69
N ILE A 91 20.68 -5.78 12.01
CA ILE A 91 19.50 -5.69 12.88
C ILE A 91 19.45 -4.29 13.47
N HIS A 92 18.31 -3.61 13.29
CA HIS A 92 18.08 -2.27 13.77
C HIS A 92 16.76 -2.20 14.54
N TRP A 93 16.74 -1.42 15.60
CA TRP A 93 15.52 -0.97 16.25
C TRP A 93 15.21 0.44 15.76
N VAL A 94 14.00 0.62 15.27
CA VAL A 94 13.52 1.89 14.73
C VAL A 94 12.40 2.39 15.65
N ARG A 95 12.47 3.63 16.04
CA ARG A 95 11.41 4.25 16.82
C ARG A 95 10.21 4.55 15.94
N PRO A 96 8.96 4.42 16.47
CA PRO A 96 7.74 4.62 15.66
C PRO A 96 7.68 5.96 14.94
N GLU A 97 8.18 7.04 15.56
CA GLU A 97 8.21 8.37 14.97
C GLU A 97 9.09 8.50 13.71
N HIS A 98 10.01 7.55 13.52
CA HIS A 98 10.89 7.51 12.34
C HIS A 98 10.40 6.53 11.27
N TYR A 99 9.28 5.87 11.50
CA TYR A 99 8.78 4.82 10.62
C TYR A 99 7.64 5.30 9.72
N ALA A 100 6.70 6.03 10.27
CA ALA A 100 5.52 6.46 9.54
C ALA A 100 5.66 7.91 9.09
N PRO A 101 5.26 8.23 7.85
CA PRO A 101 5.09 9.62 7.45
C PRO A 101 4.01 10.29 8.32
N PRO A 102 4.05 11.60 8.49
CA PRO A 102 2.98 12.30 9.17
C PRO A 102 1.64 12.01 8.47
N PRO A 103 0.57 11.75 9.23
CA PRO A 103 -0.73 11.51 8.63
C PRO A 103 -1.18 12.74 7.85
N SER A 104 -1.69 12.52 6.64
CA SER A 104 -2.32 13.57 5.84
C SER A 104 -3.81 13.29 5.70
N ASP A 105 -4.62 13.90 6.56
CA ASP A 105 -6.07 13.79 6.51
C ASP A 105 -6.63 14.33 5.18
N ALA A 106 -5.98 15.36 4.61
CA ALA A 106 -6.38 15.94 3.34
C ALA A 106 -6.19 14.98 2.16
N LEU A 107 -5.07 14.25 2.11
CA LEU A 107 -4.85 13.24 1.08
C LEU A 107 -5.78 12.04 1.27
N LEU A 108 -5.93 11.57 2.52
CA LEU A 108 -6.82 10.45 2.83
C LEU A 108 -8.27 10.73 2.42
N ALA A 109 -8.76 11.94 2.69
CA ALA A 109 -10.10 12.38 2.29
C ALA A 109 -10.26 12.50 0.76
N ALA A 110 -9.18 12.81 0.04
CA ALA A 110 -9.17 12.97 -1.41
C ALA A 110 -8.96 11.66 -2.17
N GLU A 111 -8.41 10.62 -1.54
CA GLU A 111 -7.99 9.37 -2.19
C GLU A 111 -9.08 8.76 -3.08
N ALA A 112 -10.29 8.61 -2.55
CA ALA A 112 -11.38 7.99 -3.30
C ALA A 112 -11.74 8.77 -4.58
N GLY A 113 -11.74 10.11 -4.50
CA GLY A 113 -12.00 10.99 -5.65
C GLY A 113 -10.88 10.93 -6.69
N ILE A 114 -9.61 10.89 -6.27
CA ILE A 114 -8.46 10.74 -7.16
C ILE A 114 -8.57 9.41 -7.92
N ILE A 115 -8.83 8.32 -7.22
CA ILE A 115 -8.96 6.97 -7.80
C ILE A 115 -10.10 6.94 -8.81
N ALA A 116 -11.26 7.46 -8.45
CA ALA A 116 -12.42 7.49 -9.33
C ALA A 116 -12.13 8.26 -10.62
N HIS A 117 -11.53 9.44 -10.52
CA HIS A 117 -11.15 10.28 -11.66
C HIS A 117 -10.12 9.59 -12.57
N MET A 118 -9.06 9.04 -11.99
CA MET A 118 -8.03 8.35 -12.78
C MET A 118 -8.58 7.13 -13.51
N ASN A 119 -9.47 6.38 -12.90
CA ASN A 119 -10.08 5.20 -13.50
C ASN A 119 -11.15 5.54 -14.55
N ALA A 120 -11.83 6.68 -14.45
CA ALA A 120 -12.80 7.11 -15.43
C ALA A 120 -12.14 7.75 -16.66
N ASP A 121 -11.23 8.70 -16.45
CA ASP A 121 -10.80 9.64 -17.48
C ASP A 121 -9.36 9.44 -17.95
N HIS A 122 -8.53 8.65 -17.23
CA HIS A 122 -7.08 8.57 -17.46
C HIS A 122 -6.53 7.15 -17.57
N ARG A 123 -7.34 6.16 -18.00
CA ARG A 123 -6.88 4.77 -18.12
C ARG A 123 -5.69 4.59 -19.05
N ASP A 124 -5.61 5.36 -20.12
CA ASP A 124 -4.48 5.28 -21.05
C ASP A 124 -3.20 5.75 -20.38
N ASN A 125 -3.25 6.79 -19.55
CA ASN A 125 -2.10 7.20 -18.76
C ASN A 125 -1.66 6.08 -17.77
N LEU A 126 -2.62 5.36 -17.17
CA LEU A 126 -2.31 4.23 -16.28
C LEU A 126 -1.59 3.10 -17.03
N ARG A 127 -1.97 2.82 -18.29
CA ARG A 127 -1.26 1.87 -19.17
C ARG A 127 0.15 2.35 -19.49
N ASP A 128 0.28 3.64 -19.81
CA ASP A 128 1.58 4.24 -20.11
C ASP A 128 2.52 4.19 -18.90
N TYR A 129 2.01 4.37 -17.68
CA TYR A 129 2.80 4.20 -16.46
C TYR A 129 3.31 2.75 -16.34
N CYS A 130 2.47 1.74 -16.59
CA CYS A 130 2.88 0.34 -16.55
C CYS A 130 3.96 0.04 -17.60
N ARG A 131 3.81 0.56 -18.82
CA ARG A 131 4.79 0.40 -19.89
C ARG A 131 6.11 1.08 -19.56
N HIS A 132 6.05 2.31 -19.06
CA HIS A 132 7.23 3.10 -18.76
C HIS A 132 8.06 2.52 -17.60
N ARG A 133 7.40 2.15 -16.49
CA ARG A 133 8.07 1.73 -15.26
C ARG A 133 8.45 0.26 -15.24
N TYR A 134 7.62 -0.60 -15.83
CA TYR A 134 7.72 -2.05 -15.73
C TYR A 134 7.90 -2.75 -17.07
N ALA A 135 7.91 -2.01 -18.19
CA ALA A 135 7.91 -2.55 -19.54
C ALA A 135 6.76 -3.57 -19.78
N LEU A 136 5.59 -3.28 -19.22
CA LEU A 136 4.41 -4.13 -19.31
C LEU A 136 3.35 -3.45 -20.20
N ASP A 137 2.92 -4.13 -21.25
CA ASP A 137 1.70 -3.82 -21.97
C ASP A 137 0.54 -4.54 -21.31
N VAL A 138 -0.43 -3.77 -20.82
CA VAL A 138 -1.54 -4.28 -20.01
C VAL A 138 -2.89 -3.99 -20.67
N PHE A 139 -3.81 -4.92 -20.54
CA PHE A 139 -5.18 -4.80 -21.06
C PHE A 139 -6.07 -4.08 -20.05
N GLU A 140 -6.16 -4.64 -18.86
CA GLU A 140 -6.97 -4.12 -17.78
C GLU A 140 -6.08 -3.41 -16.77
N VAL A 141 -6.42 -2.17 -16.48
CA VAL A 141 -5.71 -1.39 -15.47
C VAL A 141 -6.67 -0.51 -14.70
N GLU A 142 -6.48 -0.47 -13.40
CA GLU A 142 -7.19 0.43 -12.49
C GLU A 142 -6.26 0.90 -11.37
N MET A 143 -6.45 2.13 -10.92
CA MET A 143 -5.83 2.62 -9.70
C MET A 143 -6.64 2.08 -8.52
N VAL A 144 -5.96 1.51 -7.53
CA VAL A 144 -6.60 0.90 -6.35
C VAL A 144 -6.26 1.61 -5.05
N GLY A 145 -5.20 2.41 -5.03
CA GLY A 145 -4.81 3.19 -3.87
C GLY A 145 -3.83 4.29 -4.20
N MET A 146 -3.83 5.31 -3.35
CA MET A 146 -2.83 6.38 -3.34
C MET A 146 -2.52 6.75 -1.90
N ASP A 147 -1.25 7.01 -1.63
CA ASP A 147 -0.76 7.43 -0.33
C ASP A 147 0.35 8.48 -0.45
N TYR A 148 0.99 8.77 0.66
CA TYR A 148 1.98 9.83 0.80
C TYR A 148 3.16 9.75 -0.19
N ASP A 149 3.65 8.56 -0.50
CA ASP A 149 4.86 8.36 -1.31
C ASP A 149 4.60 7.62 -2.62
N GLY A 150 3.31 7.34 -2.97
CA GLY A 150 3.04 6.67 -4.22
C GLY A 150 1.59 6.26 -4.45
N PHE A 151 1.40 5.42 -5.45
CA PHE A 151 0.11 4.85 -5.79
C PHE A 151 0.23 3.41 -6.26
N ASP A 152 -0.88 2.68 -6.18
CA ASP A 152 -0.95 1.29 -6.57
C ASP A 152 -1.92 1.11 -7.74
N LEU A 153 -1.49 0.36 -8.75
CA LEU A 153 -2.32 -0.08 -9.86
C LEU A 153 -2.56 -1.59 -9.79
N ARG A 154 -3.77 -2.00 -10.11
CA ARG A 154 -4.05 -3.38 -10.50
C ARG A 154 -3.99 -3.44 -12.02
N ALA A 155 -3.05 -4.23 -12.54
CA ALA A 155 -2.79 -4.38 -13.96
C ALA A 155 -2.84 -5.88 -14.32
N ASP A 156 -3.81 -6.30 -15.12
CA ASP A 156 -4.08 -7.71 -15.48
C ASP A 156 -4.05 -8.63 -14.22
N GLY A 157 -4.75 -8.20 -13.16
CA GLY A 157 -4.83 -8.93 -11.89
C GLY A 157 -3.60 -8.82 -10.99
N LYS A 158 -2.52 -8.17 -11.42
CA LYS A 158 -1.29 -7.97 -10.61
C LYS A 158 -1.31 -6.59 -9.95
N LEU A 159 -0.92 -6.54 -8.69
CA LEU A 159 -0.72 -5.27 -7.98
C LEU A 159 0.69 -4.74 -8.27
N LEU A 160 0.77 -3.50 -8.74
CA LEU A 160 2.02 -2.81 -9.08
C LEU A 160 2.10 -1.52 -8.26
N ARG A 161 3.24 -1.28 -7.59
CA ARG A 161 3.50 -0.05 -6.85
C ARG A 161 4.27 0.94 -7.70
N PHE A 162 3.88 2.19 -7.64
CA PHE A 162 4.54 3.34 -8.27
C PHE A 162 4.94 4.34 -7.20
N ASP A 163 6.24 4.46 -6.96
CA ASP A 163 6.78 5.44 -6.02
C ASP A 163 6.81 6.81 -6.69
N LEU A 164 6.43 7.85 -5.96
CA LEU A 164 6.54 9.23 -6.38
C LEU A 164 7.94 9.78 -6.01
N PRO A 165 8.53 10.65 -6.85
CA PRO A 165 9.82 11.28 -6.55
C PRO A 165 9.79 12.10 -5.27
N ASP A 166 8.69 12.82 -5.05
CA ASP A 166 8.45 13.65 -3.89
C ASP A 166 7.15 13.23 -3.21
N PRO A 167 7.09 13.27 -1.88
CA PRO A 167 5.87 12.98 -1.13
C PRO A 167 4.75 13.96 -1.43
N VAL A 168 3.51 13.47 -1.37
CA VAL A 168 2.30 14.26 -1.59
C VAL A 168 1.39 14.23 -0.36
N THR A 169 0.80 15.35 -0.02
CA THR A 169 0.00 15.50 1.20
C THR A 169 -1.47 15.89 0.94
N ASN A 170 -1.80 16.24 -0.30
CA ASN A 170 -3.15 16.68 -0.70
C ASN A 170 -3.43 16.38 -2.17
N ALA A 171 -4.69 16.58 -2.59
CA ALA A 171 -5.14 16.29 -3.95
C ALA A 171 -4.41 17.12 -5.04
N GLN A 172 -4.02 18.35 -4.73
CA GLN A 172 -3.33 19.23 -5.68
C GLN A 172 -1.92 18.70 -5.98
N GLU A 173 -1.17 18.34 -4.95
CA GLU A 173 0.16 17.75 -5.09
C GLU A 173 0.11 16.40 -5.80
N ALA A 174 -0.86 15.55 -5.43
CA ALA A 174 -1.12 14.27 -6.09
C ALA A 174 -1.39 14.46 -7.60
N ARG A 175 -2.24 15.42 -7.97
CA ARG A 175 -2.52 15.76 -9.35
C ARG A 175 -1.25 16.19 -10.09
N MET A 176 -0.46 17.08 -9.49
CA MET A 176 0.79 17.56 -10.11
C MET A 176 1.78 16.42 -10.35
N ALA A 177 1.93 15.53 -9.39
CA ALA A 177 2.81 14.36 -9.50
C ALA A 177 2.36 13.41 -10.63
N LEU A 178 1.07 13.10 -10.72
CA LEU A 178 0.52 12.26 -11.78
C LEU A 178 0.66 12.90 -13.18
N VAL A 179 0.45 14.22 -13.30
CA VAL A 179 0.65 14.96 -14.56
C VAL A 179 2.11 14.92 -14.98
N ALA A 180 3.04 15.15 -14.04
CA ALA A 180 4.47 15.10 -14.32
C ALA A 180 4.90 13.69 -14.81
N LEU A 181 4.41 12.65 -14.17
CA LEU A 181 4.66 11.25 -14.59
C LEU A 181 4.11 10.98 -16.00
N ALA A 182 2.90 11.46 -16.31
CA ALA A 182 2.32 11.33 -17.66
C ALA A 182 3.15 12.05 -18.74
N GLN A 183 3.77 13.19 -18.40
CA GLN A 183 4.68 13.90 -19.31
C GLN A 183 5.95 13.10 -19.55
N GLN A 184 6.57 12.58 -18.51
CA GLN A 184 7.76 11.72 -18.63
C GLN A 184 7.51 10.49 -19.50
N CYS A 185 6.34 9.85 -19.36
CA CYS A 185 5.99 8.72 -20.20
C CYS A 185 5.93 9.10 -21.69
N ARG A 186 5.32 10.24 -22.03
CA ARG A 186 5.23 10.73 -23.41
C ARG A 186 6.59 11.07 -24.01
N GLU A 187 7.45 11.73 -23.26
CA GLU A 187 8.81 12.10 -23.70
C GLU A 187 9.66 10.86 -23.96
N SER A 188 9.53 9.81 -23.12
CA SER A 188 10.28 8.56 -23.30
C SER A 188 9.89 7.81 -24.57
N VAL A 189 8.66 7.95 -25.03
CA VAL A 189 8.20 7.35 -26.31
C VAL A 189 8.75 8.12 -27.49
N ALA A 190 8.78 9.45 -27.42
CA ALA A 190 9.27 10.31 -28.50
C ALA A 190 10.80 10.14 -28.77
N VAL A 191 11.58 9.77 -27.78
CA VAL A 191 13.05 9.55 -27.94
C VAL A 191 13.37 8.18 -28.58
N LYS A 192 12.44 7.24 -28.57
CA LYS A 192 12.62 5.88 -29.12
C LYS A 192 12.15 5.75 -30.58
N THR A 193 11.59 6.81 -31.15
CA THR A 193 11.13 6.87 -32.54
C THR A 193 12.10 7.68 -33.41
#